data_bc53becb230a3fb2354a16e430f42e63
#
_entry.id   bc53becb230a3fb2354a16e430f42e63
#
_cell.length_a   1.000
_cell.length_b   1.000
_cell.length_c   1.000
_cell.angle_alpha   90.00
_cell.angle_beta   90.00
_cell.angle_gamma   90.00
#
_symmetry.space_group_name_H-M   'P 1'
#
loop_
_entity.id
_entity.type
_entity.pdbx_description
1 polymer ?
#
loop_
_entity_poly.entity_id
_entity_poly.type
_entity_poly.pdbx_seq_one_letter_code
_entity_poly.pdbx_strand_id
1 'polypeptide(L)'
;MDANQLRAHYLTWFRRALPAALLPLALTALVQWAGSAPWWQSGPPAPGSVRYLFIAVAIAGVVVGRTVRERETALRPLTPARLTSLSWQLLTHALAPAVIGAVLAFMTRTVWDFYALLLASLFGLGILFPRFDQWVVWSGQPIQGAAAPGRAPTEDAADAAVSGANADTPAGEV
;
A
#
# COMPACT_ATOMS: atom_id res chain seq x y z
N MET A 1 -0.67 7.47 20.41
CA MET A 1 -1.94 7.22 19.64
C MET A 1 -2.35 5.80 19.91
N ASP A 2 -3.61 5.55 20.22
CA ASP A 2 -4.15 4.21 20.46
C ASP A 2 -4.36 3.47 19.12
N ALA A 3 -4.26 2.13 19.13
CA ALA A 3 -4.44 1.27 17.93
C ALA A 3 -5.82 1.47 17.27
N ASN A 4 -6.85 1.73 18.06
CA ASN A 4 -8.18 2.02 17.56
C ASN A 4 -8.26 3.35 16.79
N GLN A 5 -7.56 4.37 17.27
CA GLN A 5 -7.46 5.66 16.59
C GLN A 5 -6.69 5.53 15.25
N LEU A 6 -5.60 4.76 15.24
CA LEU A 6 -4.85 4.48 14.02
C LEU A 6 -5.73 3.77 12.98
N ARG A 7 -6.48 2.75 13.42
CA ARG A 7 -7.41 2.02 12.56
C ARG A 7 -8.51 2.92 11.99
N ALA A 8 -9.08 3.80 12.79
CA ALA A 8 -10.08 4.75 12.35
C ALA A 8 -9.53 5.71 11.27
N HIS A 9 -8.29 6.21 11.46
CA HIS A 9 -7.61 7.06 10.49
C HIS A 9 -7.33 6.31 9.18
N TYR A 10 -6.83 5.08 9.27
CA TYR A 10 -6.61 4.22 8.11
C TYR A 10 -7.90 3.97 7.31
N LEU A 11 -8.99 3.61 7.99
CA LEU A 11 -10.27 3.35 7.34
C LEU A 11 -10.84 4.61 6.66
N THR A 12 -10.67 5.78 7.29
CA THR A 12 -11.09 7.06 6.70
C THR A 12 -10.29 7.37 5.44
N TRP A 13 -8.96 7.18 5.48
CA TRP A 13 -8.12 7.30 4.30
C TRP A 13 -8.48 6.28 3.22
N PHE A 14 -8.63 5.00 3.58
CA PHE A 14 -8.95 3.91 2.65
C PHE A 14 -10.26 4.17 1.89
N ARG A 15 -11.31 4.60 2.59
CA ARG A 15 -12.60 4.94 1.96
C ARG A 15 -12.47 6.05 0.92
N ARG A 16 -11.58 7.02 1.15
CA ARG A 16 -11.30 8.11 0.20
C ARG A 16 -10.38 7.68 -0.94
N ALA A 17 -9.46 6.76 -0.67
CA ALA A 17 -8.50 6.23 -1.64
C ALA A 17 -9.14 5.21 -2.61
N LEU A 18 -10.19 4.51 -2.17
CA LEU A 18 -10.85 3.48 -2.96
C LEU A 18 -11.34 3.97 -4.33
N PRO A 19 -12.05 5.11 -4.47
CA PRO A 19 -12.43 5.64 -5.77
C PRO A 19 -11.23 5.94 -6.68
N ALA A 20 -10.13 6.47 -6.11
CA ALA A 20 -8.91 6.72 -6.86
C ALA A 20 -8.25 5.41 -7.32
N ALA A 21 -8.27 4.36 -6.49
CA ALA A 21 -7.74 3.04 -6.86
C ALA A 21 -8.56 2.37 -7.99
N LEU A 22 -9.81 2.78 -8.21
CA LEU A 22 -10.64 2.33 -9.34
C LEU A 22 -10.36 3.11 -10.65
N LEU A 23 -9.57 4.18 -10.61
CA LEU A 23 -9.23 4.98 -11.79
C LEU A 23 -8.70 4.14 -12.97
N PRO A 24 -7.83 3.12 -12.81
CA PRO A 24 -7.41 2.27 -13.91
C PRO A 24 -8.56 1.59 -14.65
N LEU A 25 -9.61 1.17 -13.94
CA LEU A 25 -10.80 0.58 -14.57
C LEU A 25 -11.59 1.60 -15.38
N ALA A 26 -11.78 2.81 -14.84
CA ALA A 26 -12.44 3.90 -15.56
C ALA A 26 -11.66 4.29 -16.82
N LEU A 27 -10.33 4.37 -16.75
CA LEU A 27 -9.46 4.64 -17.88
C LEU A 27 -9.52 3.50 -18.91
N THR A 28 -9.62 2.24 -18.47
CA THR A 28 -9.81 1.10 -19.38
C THR A 28 -11.10 1.25 -20.17
N ALA A 29 -12.21 1.54 -19.52
CA ALA A 29 -13.48 1.77 -20.19
C ALA A 29 -13.41 2.94 -21.17
N LEU A 30 -12.77 4.04 -20.80
CA LEU A 30 -12.58 5.22 -21.66
C LEU A 30 -11.75 4.91 -22.90
N VAL A 31 -10.61 4.23 -22.74
CA VAL A 31 -9.70 3.89 -23.86
C VAL A 31 -10.35 2.88 -24.80
N GLN A 32 -11.10 1.91 -24.26
CA GLN A 32 -11.86 0.93 -25.05
C GLN A 32 -12.94 1.63 -25.87
N TRP A 33 -13.73 2.49 -25.22
CA TRP A 33 -14.77 3.26 -25.90
C TRP A 33 -14.18 4.14 -27.00
N ALA A 34 -13.10 4.87 -26.71
CA ALA A 34 -12.43 5.71 -27.70
C ALA A 34 -11.86 4.89 -28.87
N GLY A 35 -11.22 3.74 -28.58
CA GLY A 35 -10.63 2.85 -29.57
C GLY A 35 -11.64 2.23 -30.53
N SER A 36 -12.92 2.14 -30.12
CA SER A 36 -14.02 1.68 -30.98
C SER A 36 -14.60 2.78 -31.89
N ALA A 37 -14.24 4.05 -31.65
CA ALA A 37 -14.79 5.17 -32.39
C ALA A 37 -14.11 5.38 -33.75
N PRO A 38 -14.87 5.71 -34.84
CA PRO A 38 -14.29 5.91 -36.18
C PRO A 38 -13.20 6.98 -36.24
N TRP A 39 -13.32 8.05 -35.43
CA TRP A 39 -12.34 9.14 -35.38
C TRP A 39 -10.98 8.70 -34.79
N TRP A 40 -10.96 7.60 -34.01
CA TRP A 40 -9.72 7.07 -33.44
C TRP A 40 -8.74 6.63 -34.55
N GLN A 41 -9.25 6.10 -35.67
CA GLN A 41 -8.43 5.57 -36.75
C GLN A 41 -8.02 6.62 -37.78
N SER A 42 -8.63 7.82 -37.74
CA SER A 42 -8.49 8.83 -38.80
C SER A 42 -7.32 9.80 -38.64
N GLY A 43 -6.59 9.78 -37.50
CA GLY A 43 -5.50 10.71 -37.27
C GLY A 43 -4.11 10.11 -37.47
N PRO A 44 -3.09 10.92 -37.78
CA PRO A 44 -1.72 10.44 -37.83
C PRO A 44 -1.25 10.02 -36.42
N PRO A 45 -0.59 8.85 -36.28
CA PRO A 45 -0.05 8.44 -35.00
C PRO A 45 1.16 9.32 -34.63
N ALA A 46 1.37 9.51 -33.31
CA ALA A 46 2.56 10.18 -32.83
C ALA A 46 3.84 9.39 -33.17
N PRO A 47 4.99 10.08 -33.30
CA PRO A 47 6.27 9.40 -33.53
C PRO A 47 6.58 8.34 -32.47
N GLY A 48 7.17 7.21 -32.89
CA GLY A 48 7.49 6.09 -32.00
C GLY A 48 8.42 6.45 -30.83
N SER A 49 9.25 7.48 -30.96
CA SER A 49 10.12 8.00 -29.91
C SER A 49 9.34 8.50 -28.68
N VAL A 50 8.15 9.05 -28.90
CA VAL A 50 7.26 9.51 -27.81
C VAL A 50 6.86 8.36 -26.91
N ARG A 51 6.61 7.18 -27.47
CA ARG A 51 6.26 5.97 -26.72
C ARG A 51 7.32 5.62 -25.67
N TYR A 52 8.59 5.59 -26.08
CA TYR A 52 9.67 5.23 -25.17
C TYR A 52 9.86 6.24 -24.04
N LEU A 53 9.68 7.52 -24.33
CA LEU A 53 9.74 8.58 -23.32
C LEU A 53 8.65 8.39 -22.25
N PHE A 54 7.41 8.18 -22.67
CA PHE A 54 6.29 7.98 -21.73
C PHE A 54 6.44 6.72 -20.90
N ILE A 55 6.92 5.61 -21.48
CA ILE A 55 7.22 4.37 -20.75
C ILE A 55 8.31 4.62 -19.71
N ALA A 56 9.39 5.30 -20.09
CA ALA A 56 10.48 5.61 -19.17
C ALA A 56 9.99 6.49 -17.99
N VAL A 57 9.18 7.52 -18.26
CA VAL A 57 8.60 8.38 -17.22
C VAL A 57 7.67 7.59 -16.29
N ALA A 58 6.86 6.69 -16.84
CA ALA A 58 5.95 5.84 -16.08
C ALA A 58 6.71 4.90 -15.11
N ILE A 59 7.76 4.23 -15.61
CA ILE A 59 8.60 3.35 -14.80
C ILE A 59 9.34 4.16 -13.73
N ALA A 60 9.92 5.31 -14.11
CA ALA A 60 10.59 6.20 -13.17
C ALA A 60 9.64 6.65 -12.04
N GLY A 61 8.37 6.90 -12.34
CA GLY A 61 7.36 7.26 -11.35
C GLY A 61 7.19 6.19 -10.28
N VAL A 62 7.10 4.91 -10.66
CA VAL A 62 6.99 3.79 -9.70
C VAL A 62 8.26 3.65 -8.85
N VAL A 63 9.44 3.78 -9.47
CA VAL A 63 10.73 3.73 -8.77
C VAL A 63 10.86 4.87 -7.77
N VAL A 64 10.48 6.09 -8.16
CA VAL A 64 10.45 7.26 -7.26
C VAL A 64 9.49 7.02 -6.09
N GLY A 65 8.29 6.49 -6.34
CA GLY A 65 7.35 6.12 -5.29
C GLY A 65 7.94 5.15 -4.27
N ARG A 66 8.68 4.13 -4.72
CA ARG A 66 9.40 3.22 -3.83
C ARG A 66 10.48 3.93 -3.00
N THR A 67 11.29 4.77 -3.64
CA THR A 67 12.35 5.52 -2.96
C THR A 67 11.78 6.50 -1.92
N VAL A 68 10.66 7.17 -2.24
CA VAL A 68 9.94 8.04 -1.30
C VAL A 68 9.46 7.23 -0.10
N ARG A 69 8.86 6.06 -0.32
CA ARG A 69 8.45 5.16 0.75
C ARG A 69 9.63 4.80 1.67
N GLU A 70 10.73 4.36 1.10
CA GLU A 70 11.92 3.94 1.86
C GLU A 70 12.50 5.10 2.69
N ARG A 71 12.59 6.30 2.12
CA ARG A 71 13.10 7.49 2.83
C ARG A 71 12.17 7.94 3.96
N GLU A 72 10.89 8.10 3.68
CA GLU A 72 9.92 8.55 4.68
C GLU A 72 9.77 7.55 5.82
N THR A 73 9.77 6.25 5.52
CA THR A 73 9.66 5.21 6.55
C THR A 73 10.94 5.01 7.37
N ALA A 74 12.07 5.52 6.92
CA ALA A 74 13.30 5.55 7.73
C ALA A 74 13.18 6.53 8.93
N LEU A 75 12.31 7.53 8.84
CA LEU A 75 12.10 8.58 9.86
C LEU A 75 11.05 8.19 10.92
N ARG A 76 10.94 6.93 11.27
CA ARG A 76 9.95 6.42 12.26
C ARG A 76 10.14 6.99 13.66
N PRO A 77 9.08 7.19 14.47
CA PRO A 77 7.65 6.94 14.18
C PRO A 77 7.00 8.07 13.34
N LEU A 78 6.09 7.72 12.44
CA LEU A 78 5.36 8.68 11.62
C LEU A 78 4.06 9.13 12.30
N THR A 79 3.76 10.42 12.23
CA THR A 79 2.46 10.97 12.69
C THR A 79 1.32 10.58 11.75
N PRO A 80 0.05 10.54 12.22
CA PRO A 80 -1.10 10.21 11.37
C PRO A 80 -1.24 11.08 10.12
N ALA A 81 -0.94 12.37 10.25
CA ALA A 81 -0.96 13.30 9.12
C ALA A 81 0.07 12.93 8.06
N ARG A 82 1.30 12.58 8.49
CA ARG A 82 2.35 12.10 7.58
C ARG A 82 2.03 10.75 6.96
N LEU A 83 1.44 9.81 7.72
CA LEU A 83 0.97 8.53 7.19
C LEU A 83 -0.05 8.72 6.07
N THR A 84 -1.02 9.61 6.29
CA THR A 84 -2.03 9.96 5.29
C THR A 84 -1.39 10.60 4.05
N SER A 85 -0.51 11.58 4.23
CA SER A 85 0.19 12.26 3.13
C SER A 85 1.04 11.28 2.31
N LEU A 86 1.85 10.47 2.99
CA LEU A 86 2.68 9.42 2.35
C LEU A 86 1.80 8.45 1.56
N SER A 87 0.70 7.99 2.14
CA SER A 87 -0.21 7.07 1.48
C SER A 87 -0.82 7.64 0.20
N TRP A 88 -1.16 8.93 0.18
CA TRP A 88 -1.62 9.61 -1.03
C TRP A 88 -0.51 9.75 -2.08
N GLN A 89 0.71 10.09 -1.66
CA GLN A 89 1.86 10.16 -2.58
C GLN A 89 2.12 8.79 -3.23
N LEU A 90 2.15 7.72 -2.43
CA LEU A 90 2.35 6.36 -2.95
C LEU A 90 1.25 5.95 -3.93
N LEU A 91 -0.01 6.26 -3.61
CA LEU A 91 -1.14 5.99 -4.50
C LEU A 91 -1.01 6.77 -5.82
N THR A 92 -0.63 8.04 -5.77
CA THR A 92 -0.40 8.85 -6.96
C THR A 92 0.69 8.26 -7.85
N HIS A 93 1.82 7.85 -7.28
CA HIS A 93 2.90 7.20 -8.03
C HIS A 93 2.48 5.85 -8.63
N ALA A 94 1.64 5.09 -7.92
CA ALA A 94 1.12 3.82 -8.42
C ALA A 94 0.14 4.00 -9.58
N LEU A 95 -0.67 5.07 -9.57
CA LEU A 95 -1.68 5.35 -10.59
C LEU A 95 -1.11 6.10 -11.81
N ALA A 96 0.01 6.81 -11.65
CA ALA A 96 0.61 7.61 -12.71
C ALA A 96 0.82 6.82 -14.03
N PRO A 97 1.31 5.56 -14.04
CA PRO A 97 1.46 4.81 -15.28
C PRO A 97 0.15 4.61 -16.04
N ALA A 98 -0.98 4.36 -15.37
CA ALA A 98 -2.27 4.20 -16.04
C ALA A 98 -2.74 5.49 -16.70
N VAL A 99 -2.56 6.63 -16.03
CA VAL A 99 -2.89 7.95 -16.58
C VAL A 99 -2.00 8.27 -17.79
N ILE A 100 -0.69 8.08 -17.64
CA ILE A 100 0.30 8.26 -18.71
C ILE A 100 -0.03 7.33 -19.89
N GLY A 101 -0.41 6.07 -19.61
CA GLY A 101 -0.80 5.10 -20.61
C GLY A 101 -2.05 5.53 -21.39
N ALA A 102 -3.05 6.08 -20.73
CA ALA A 102 -4.24 6.61 -21.40
C ALA A 102 -3.87 7.77 -22.34
N VAL A 103 -3.08 8.73 -21.86
CA VAL A 103 -2.58 9.85 -22.68
C VAL A 103 -1.80 9.32 -23.89
N LEU A 104 -0.88 8.39 -23.67
CA LEU A 104 -0.08 7.79 -24.75
C LEU A 104 -0.95 7.09 -25.76
N ALA A 105 -1.96 6.30 -25.34
CA ALA A 105 -2.88 5.62 -26.24
C ALA A 105 -3.65 6.61 -27.13
N PHE A 106 -4.09 7.74 -26.59
CA PHE A 106 -4.72 8.80 -27.37
C PHE A 106 -3.76 9.45 -28.38
N MET A 107 -2.49 9.61 -28.02
CA MET A 107 -1.47 10.18 -28.91
C MET A 107 -1.05 9.21 -30.03
N THR A 108 -0.84 7.93 -29.68
CA THR A 108 -0.31 6.92 -30.60
C THR A 108 -1.41 6.19 -31.37
N ARG A 109 -2.67 6.37 -30.98
CA ARG A 109 -3.83 5.62 -31.51
C ARG A 109 -3.68 4.10 -31.31
N THR A 110 -2.95 3.69 -30.26
CA THR A 110 -2.63 2.29 -30.02
C THR A 110 -3.08 1.91 -28.61
N VAL A 111 -4.13 1.11 -28.51
CA VAL A 111 -4.70 0.65 -27.24
C VAL A 111 -3.68 -0.20 -26.45
N TRP A 112 -2.78 -0.89 -27.12
CA TRP A 112 -1.74 -1.72 -26.52
C TRP A 112 -0.77 -0.94 -25.63
N ASP A 113 -0.49 0.33 -25.98
CA ASP A 113 0.37 1.19 -25.16
C ASP A 113 -0.27 1.49 -23.80
N PHE A 114 -1.59 1.63 -23.77
CA PHE A 114 -2.34 1.75 -22.52
C PHE A 114 -2.24 0.48 -21.68
N TYR A 115 -2.46 -0.69 -22.26
CA TYR A 115 -2.42 -1.95 -21.49
C TYR A 115 -1.05 -2.23 -20.91
N ALA A 116 0.03 -1.95 -21.61
CA ALA A 116 1.37 -2.10 -21.09
C ALA A 116 1.60 -1.24 -19.83
N LEU A 117 1.15 0.02 -19.86
CA LEU A 117 1.29 0.93 -18.72
C LEU A 117 0.23 0.69 -17.63
N LEU A 118 -0.93 0.14 -18.00
CA LEU A 118 -1.93 -0.35 -17.04
C LEU A 118 -1.34 -1.48 -16.17
N LEU A 119 -0.64 -2.45 -16.79
CA LEU A 119 0.04 -3.51 -16.06
C LEU A 119 1.10 -2.94 -15.10
N ALA A 120 1.86 -1.94 -15.53
CA ALA A 120 2.82 -1.25 -14.65
C ALA A 120 2.13 -0.55 -13.48
N SER A 121 0.95 0.04 -13.71
CA SER A 121 0.14 0.67 -12.65
C SER A 121 -0.41 -0.36 -11.67
N LEU A 122 -0.93 -1.49 -12.14
CA LEU A 122 -1.44 -2.57 -11.28
C LEU A 122 -0.32 -3.16 -10.43
N PHE A 123 0.85 -3.36 -11.01
CA PHE A 123 2.04 -3.79 -10.29
C PHE A 123 2.48 -2.75 -9.26
N GLY A 124 2.49 -1.47 -9.64
CA GLY A 124 2.73 -0.34 -8.73
C GLY A 124 1.75 -0.31 -7.56
N LEU A 125 0.46 -0.51 -7.81
CA LEU A 125 -0.56 -0.64 -6.76
C LEU A 125 -0.25 -1.81 -5.83
N GLY A 126 0.13 -2.98 -6.36
CA GLY A 126 0.50 -4.14 -5.54
C GLY A 126 1.66 -3.88 -4.58
N ILE A 127 2.65 -3.10 -5.02
CA ILE A 127 3.86 -2.80 -4.24
C ILE A 127 3.68 -1.57 -3.34
N LEU A 128 3.09 -0.49 -3.87
CA LEU A 128 3.05 0.82 -3.22
C LEU A 128 1.78 1.05 -2.39
N PHE A 129 0.70 0.29 -2.63
CA PHE A 129 -0.55 0.48 -1.89
C PHE A 129 -0.35 0.17 -0.41
N PRO A 130 -0.53 1.16 0.49
CA PRO A 130 -0.25 0.99 1.91
C PRO A 130 -1.30 0.11 2.57
N ARG A 131 -0.83 -0.96 3.22
CA ARG A 131 -1.66 -1.86 4.02
C ARG A 131 -1.72 -1.39 5.47
N PHE A 132 -2.73 -1.81 6.22
CA PHE A 132 -2.87 -1.44 7.63
C PHE A 132 -1.66 -1.86 8.46
N ASP A 133 -1.13 -3.08 8.24
CA ASP A 133 0.05 -3.59 8.95
C ASP A 133 1.26 -2.67 8.76
N GLN A 134 1.42 -2.08 7.57
CA GLN A 134 2.48 -1.11 7.31
C GLN A 134 2.27 0.17 8.10
N TRP A 135 1.03 0.65 8.23
CA TRP A 135 0.70 1.80 9.05
C TRP A 135 1.06 1.58 10.51
N VAL A 136 0.76 0.39 11.07
CA VAL A 136 1.13 0.00 12.43
C VAL A 136 2.65 0.08 12.60
N VAL A 137 3.40 -0.56 11.68
CA VAL A 137 4.87 -0.55 11.71
C VAL A 137 5.43 0.88 11.57
N TRP A 138 4.89 1.69 10.67
CA TRP A 138 5.37 3.06 10.44
C TRP A 138 5.01 4.04 11.56
N SER A 139 3.93 3.77 12.31
CA SER A 139 3.56 4.54 13.51
C SER A 139 4.39 4.20 14.74
N GLY A 140 5.25 3.17 14.67
CA GLY A 140 6.05 2.71 15.79
C GLY A 140 5.23 1.97 16.86
N GLN A 141 4.02 1.52 16.56
CA GLN A 141 3.22 0.74 17.51
C GLN A 141 3.69 -0.72 17.54
N PRO A 142 3.71 -1.35 18.73
CA PRO A 142 3.95 -2.78 18.82
C PRO A 142 2.84 -3.54 18.09
N ILE A 143 3.20 -4.49 17.24
CA ILE A 143 2.24 -5.37 16.57
C ILE A 143 1.55 -6.18 17.67
N GLN A 144 0.28 -5.88 17.95
CA GLN A 144 -0.52 -6.68 18.89
C GLN A 144 -0.64 -8.09 18.31
N GLY A 145 0.00 -9.06 18.96
CA GLY A 145 0.01 -10.47 18.52
C GLY A 145 1.38 -11.00 18.13
N ALA A 146 2.39 -10.19 17.95
CA ALA A 146 3.77 -10.65 17.97
C ALA A 146 4.12 -10.92 19.43
N ALA A 147 3.90 -12.14 19.92
CA ALA A 147 4.56 -12.61 21.14
C ALA A 147 6.03 -12.25 20.98
N ALA A 148 6.56 -11.45 21.92
CA ALA A 148 7.96 -11.06 21.91
C ALA A 148 8.79 -12.34 21.76
N PRO A 149 9.57 -12.53 20.67
CA PRO A 149 10.38 -13.71 20.54
C PRO A 149 11.41 -13.63 21.68
N GLY A 150 11.26 -14.46 22.72
CA GLY A 150 12.27 -14.62 23.73
C GLY A 150 11.91 -14.23 25.17
N ARG A 151 10.65 -13.95 25.52
CA ARG A 151 10.29 -14.02 26.91
C ARG A 151 10.00 -15.49 27.27
N ALA A 152 11.06 -16.25 27.52
CA ALA A 152 10.94 -17.51 28.25
C ALA A 152 10.09 -17.22 29.50
N PRO A 153 9.15 -18.12 29.89
CA PRO A 153 8.44 -17.97 31.15
C PRO A 153 9.50 -17.79 32.23
N THR A 154 9.49 -16.64 32.88
CA THR A 154 10.36 -16.36 34.01
C THR A 154 10.14 -17.48 35.01
N GLU A 155 11.22 -18.14 35.44
CA GLU A 155 11.24 -19.22 36.41
C GLU A 155 10.49 -18.86 37.74
N ASP A 156 10.27 -17.56 37.96
CA ASP A 156 9.45 -17.04 39.07
C ASP A 156 7.98 -17.52 39.07
N ALA A 157 7.43 -17.92 37.92
CA ALA A 157 6.08 -18.49 37.87
C ALA A 157 6.04 -19.98 38.29
N ALA A 158 7.16 -20.67 38.18
CA ALA A 158 7.28 -22.07 38.59
C ALA A 158 7.43 -22.19 40.10
N ASP A 159 8.17 -21.27 40.73
CA ASP A 159 8.35 -21.27 42.19
C ASP A 159 7.07 -20.87 42.95
N ALA A 160 6.23 -20.00 42.38
CA ALA A 160 4.95 -19.65 42.97
C ALA A 160 3.95 -20.82 43.01
N ALA A 161 4.02 -21.70 42.01
CA ALA A 161 3.13 -22.88 41.94
C ALA A 161 3.54 -24.00 42.88
N VAL A 162 4.83 -24.12 43.23
CA VAL A 162 5.35 -25.14 44.15
C VAL A 162 5.12 -24.72 45.61
N SER A 163 5.16 -23.41 45.93
CA SER A 163 4.97 -22.91 47.29
C SER A 163 3.51 -22.95 47.75
N GLY A 164 2.53 -22.99 46.85
CA GLY A 164 1.10 -23.07 47.16
C GLY A 164 0.58 -24.48 47.49
N ALA A 165 1.35 -25.52 47.16
CA ALA A 165 0.89 -26.91 47.31
C ALA A 165 1.15 -27.54 48.67
N ASN A 166 1.91 -26.89 49.58
CA ASN A 166 2.31 -27.45 50.86
C ASN A 166 1.58 -26.89 52.13
N ALA A 167 0.51 -26.12 51.94
CA ALA A 167 -0.18 -25.44 53.04
C ALA A 167 -1.44 -26.13 53.60
N ASP A 168 -1.85 -27.28 53.08
CA ASP A 168 -3.06 -27.99 53.56
C ASP A 168 -2.74 -29.44 54.05
N THR A 169 -2.10 -29.54 55.20
CA THR A 169 -2.16 -30.79 55.98
C THR A 169 -2.83 -30.49 57.32
N PRO A 170 -4.09 -30.89 57.56
CA PRO A 170 -4.70 -30.75 58.86
C PRO A 170 -4.09 -31.76 59.82
N ALA A 171 -3.54 -31.26 60.96
CA ALA A 171 -3.11 -32.06 62.10
C ALA A 171 -4.36 -32.74 62.66
N GLY A 172 -4.37 -34.09 62.60
CA GLY A 172 -5.38 -34.92 63.27
C GLY A 172 -5.23 -34.88 64.80
N GLU A 173 -6.32 -34.61 65.46
CA GLU A 173 -6.48 -34.82 66.90
C GLU A 173 -6.65 -36.31 67.19
N VAL A 174 -5.96 -36.76 68.32
CA VAL A 174 -6.27 -37.94 69.07
C VAL A 174 -6.57 -37.49 70.53
#